data_2a84c3eaaf960d4c9dd38b01ba46fdd0
#
_entry.id   2a84c3eaaf960d4c9dd38b01ba46fdd0
#
_cell.length_a   1.000
_cell.length_b   1.000
_cell.length_c   1.000
_cell.angle_alpha   90.00
_cell.angle_beta   90.00
_cell.angle_gamma   90.00
#
_symmetry.space_group_name_H-M   'P 1'
#
loop_
_entity.id
_entity.type
_entity.pdbx_description
1 polymer ?
#
loop_
_entity_poly.entity_id
_entity_poly.type
_entity_poly.pdbx_seq_one_letter_code
_entity_poly.pdbx_strand_id
1 'polypeptide(L)'
;IPVIVAGDPTPAILPRIEKFVKEYDIRFAIHNHGPEDKVWPSPLDVLKSVRNMDPRMGCCIDIGHCVRAGTDVAHAIHEVGPRLFNMHAKDLTNFTSKESQVAVGEGIMPVREIFEALIATKYKGFVDLEYEIHGDDPMPGVVESFAYMRGVLAGMGYAHNA
;
A
#
# COMPACT_ATOMS: atom_id res chain seq x y z
N ILE A 1 1.42 1.99 18.84
CA ILE A 1 0.96 1.77 17.45
C ILE A 1 1.51 2.92 16.62
N PRO A 2 2.36 2.67 15.61
CA PRO A 2 3.01 3.75 14.85
C PRO A 2 2.09 4.40 13.81
N VAL A 3 1.11 3.66 13.29
CA VAL A 3 0.17 4.12 12.27
C VAL A 3 -1.17 3.41 12.41
N ILE A 4 -2.26 4.13 12.14
CA ILE A 4 -3.61 3.57 11.92
C ILE A 4 -3.88 3.62 10.42
N VAL A 5 -4.24 2.50 9.83
CA VAL A 5 -4.70 2.41 8.45
C VAL A 5 -6.22 2.33 8.45
N ALA A 6 -6.87 3.12 7.59
CA ALA A 6 -8.33 3.11 7.43
C ALA A 6 -8.72 3.20 5.96
N GLY A 7 -9.71 2.37 5.58
CA GLY A 7 -10.19 2.27 4.22
C GLY A 7 -11.09 3.44 3.80
N ASP A 8 -12.14 3.70 4.55
CA ASP A 8 -13.27 4.53 4.09
C ASP A 8 -13.55 5.79 4.93
N PRO A 9 -12.53 6.58 5.35
CA PRO A 9 -12.87 7.86 5.99
C PRO A 9 -13.49 8.79 4.96
N THR A 10 -14.67 9.33 5.25
CA THR A 10 -15.25 10.35 4.36
C THR A 10 -14.41 11.63 4.41
N PRO A 11 -14.33 12.43 3.32
CA PRO A 11 -13.61 13.70 3.34
C PRO A 11 -14.08 14.66 4.45
N ALA A 12 -15.36 14.60 4.82
CA ALA A 12 -15.93 15.45 5.87
C ALA A 12 -15.37 15.16 7.27
N ILE A 13 -14.88 13.94 7.53
CA ILE A 13 -14.33 13.58 8.85
C ILE A 13 -12.83 13.89 8.96
N LEU A 14 -12.12 14.14 7.87
CA LEU A 14 -10.67 14.35 7.87
C LEU A 14 -10.20 15.45 8.84
N PRO A 15 -10.88 16.61 8.98
CA PRO A 15 -10.47 17.61 9.95
C PRO A 15 -10.54 17.12 11.41
N ARG A 16 -11.48 16.22 11.71
CA ARG A 16 -11.56 15.59 13.03
C ARG A 16 -10.44 14.59 13.25
N ILE A 17 -10.11 13.81 12.22
CA ILE A 17 -8.97 12.86 12.25
C ILE A 17 -7.66 13.65 12.40
N GLU A 18 -7.50 14.77 11.69
CA GLU A 18 -6.33 15.62 11.81
C GLU A 18 -6.14 16.14 13.26
N LYS A 19 -7.23 16.54 13.92
CA LYS A 19 -7.18 16.91 15.34
C LYS A 19 -6.73 15.75 16.22
N PHE A 20 -7.29 14.56 15.96
CA PHE A 20 -6.95 13.32 16.67
C PHE A 20 -5.45 12.97 16.52
N VAL A 21 -4.91 12.98 15.31
CA VAL A 21 -3.49 12.63 15.10
C VAL A 21 -2.52 13.60 15.76
N LYS A 22 -2.92 14.88 15.88
CA LYS A 22 -2.17 15.90 16.64
C LYS A 22 -2.22 15.65 18.14
N GLU A 23 -3.38 15.32 18.66
CA GLU A 23 -3.61 15.10 20.09
C GLU A 23 -2.86 13.88 20.63
N TYR A 24 -2.89 12.78 19.86
CA TYR A 24 -2.31 11.48 20.29
C TYR A 24 -0.93 11.18 19.69
N ASP A 25 -0.36 12.10 18.91
CA ASP A 25 0.92 11.93 18.20
C ASP A 25 1.01 10.61 17.43
N ILE A 26 -0.04 10.29 16.67
CA ILE A 26 -0.16 9.05 15.90
C ILE A 26 -0.32 9.37 14.42
N ARG A 27 0.21 8.53 13.54
CA ARG A 27 0.00 8.63 12.09
C ARG A 27 -1.31 7.98 11.67
N PHE A 28 -1.94 8.56 10.65
CA PHE A 28 -3.14 8.02 10.04
C PHE A 28 -2.94 7.92 8.53
N ALA A 29 -3.10 6.71 7.99
CA ALA A 29 -2.95 6.41 6.58
C ALA A 29 -4.30 6.05 5.96
N ILE A 30 -4.68 6.74 4.90
CA ILE A 30 -5.87 6.41 4.11
C ILE A 30 -5.45 5.39 3.05
N HIS A 31 -6.20 4.30 2.97
CA HIS A 31 -6.02 3.22 2.02
C HIS A 31 -6.81 3.51 0.73
N ASN A 32 -6.22 3.25 -0.44
CA ASN A 32 -6.90 3.37 -1.73
C ASN A 32 -7.56 2.04 -2.12
N HIS A 33 -8.76 2.09 -2.74
CA HIS A 33 -9.59 0.89 -3.02
C HIS A 33 -9.85 0.61 -4.51
N GLY A 34 -9.16 1.30 -5.42
CA GLY A 34 -9.31 1.05 -6.85
C GLY A 34 -10.53 1.75 -7.47
N PRO A 35 -10.87 1.44 -8.72
CA PRO A 35 -11.85 2.22 -9.50
C PRO A 35 -13.29 2.15 -8.99
N GLU A 36 -13.60 1.18 -8.14
CA GLU A 36 -14.92 1.04 -7.49
C GLU A 36 -15.15 2.09 -6.43
N ASP A 37 -14.11 2.52 -5.73
CA ASP A 37 -14.18 3.59 -4.73
C ASP A 37 -14.28 4.95 -5.42
N LYS A 38 -15.30 5.72 -5.09
CA LYS A 38 -15.52 7.06 -5.67
C LYS A 38 -14.77 8.17 -4.92
N VAL A 39 -14.21 7.86 -3.76
CA VAL A 39 -13.53 8.82 -2.89
C VAL A 39 -12.02 8.61 -2.92
N TRP A 40 -11.57 7.37 -2.77
CA TRP A 40 -10.16 7.00 -2.67
C TRP A 40 -9.76 5.94 -3.73
N PRO A 41 -9.98 6.19 -5.03
CA PRO A 41 -9.65 5.20 -6.06
C PRO A 41 -8.15 4.95 -6.17
N SER A 42 -7.33 5.99 -6.00
CA SER A 42 -5.86 5.90 -6.15
C SER A 42 -5.12 6.57 -4.99
N PRO A 43 -3.83 6.24 -4.78
CA PRO A 43 -3.00 6.92 -3.79
C PRO A 43 -2.85 8.42 -4.05
N LEU A 44 -2.94 8.84 -5.33
CA LEU A 44 -2.81 10.25 -5.71
C LEU A 44 -4.05 11.06 -5.30
N ASP A 45 -5.24 10.46 -5.28
CA ASP A 45 -6.45 11.11 -4.76
C ASP A 45 -6.37 11.27 -3.23
N VAL A 46 -5.85 10.27 -2.53
CA VAL A 46 -5.54 10.39 -1.11
C VAL A 46 -4.54 11.52 -0.86
N LEU A 47 -3.41 11.52 -1.58
CA LEU A 47 -2.38 12.56 -1.44
C LEU A 47 -2.95 13.94 -1.67
N LYS A 48 -3.76 14.13 -2.71
CA LYS A 48 -4.42 15.41 -3.03
C LYS A 48 -5.21 15.95 -1.84
N SER A 49 -5.85 15.09 -1.09
CA SER A 49 -6.68 15.45 0.07
C SER A 49 -5.84 15.75 1.31
N VAL A 50 -4.74 15.00 1.56
CA VAL A 50 -3.97 15.12 2.79
C VAL A 50 -2.73 16.01 2.68
N ARG A 51 -2.31 16.40 1.48
CA ARG A 51 -1.03 17.11 1.22
C ARG A 51 -0.85 18.40 2.02
N ASN A 52 -1.94 19.10 2.31
CA ASN A 52 -1.95 20.37 3.05
C ASN A 52 -2.38 20.20 4.52
N MET A 53 -2.61 18.96 4.96
CA MET A 53 -2.97 18.63 6.33
C MET A 53 -1.71 18.37 7.19
N ASP A 54 -1.92 18.14 8.48
CA ASP A 54 -0.83 17.76 9.39
C ASP A 54 0.04 16.64 8.78
N PRO A 55 1.38 16.69 8.97
CA PRO A 55 2.27 15.65 8.44
C PRO A 55 1.98 14.23 8.89
N ARG A 56 1.18 14.03 9.94
CA ARG A 56 0.73 12.71 10.40
C ARG A 56 -0.45 12.13 9.60
N MET A 57 -1.04 12.92 8.69
CA MET A 57 -2.03 12.45 7.72
C MET A 57 -1.32 11.98 6.45
N GLY A 58 -1.55 10.76 6.01
CA GLY A 58 -0.83 10.18 4.87
C GLY A 58 -1.58 9.06 4.18
N CYS A 59 -0.85 8.27 3.43
CA CYS A 59 -1.35 7.22 2.55
C CYS A 59 -0.89 5.84 3.01
N CYS A 60 -1.78 4.87 2.87
CA CYS A 60 -1.46 3.47 2.69
C CYS A 60 -1.68 3.13 1.21
N ILE A 61 -0.67 2.67 0.50
CA ILE A 61 -0.80 2.26 -0.90
C ILE A 61 -1.11 0.77 -0.95
N ASP A 62 -2.33 0.40 -1.35
CA ASP A 62 -2.57 -0.94 -1.90
C ASP A 62 -2.16 -0.94 -3.37
N ILE A 63 -1.17 -1.77 -3.68
CA ILE A 63 -0.57 -1.79 -5.02
C ILE A 63 -1.50 -2.38 -6.07
N GLY A 64 -2.32 -3.37 -5.70
CA GLY A 64 -3.29 -3.98 -6.61
C GLY A 64 -4.43 -3.00 -6.96
N HIS A 65 -4.97 -2.32 -5.98
CA HIS A 65 -5.97 -1.27 -6.21
C HIS A 65 -5.38 -0.08 -6.97
N CYS A 66 -4.11 0.26 -6.73
CA CYS A 66 -3.40 1.33 -7.41
C CYS A 66 -3.34 1.09 -8.92
N VAL A 67 -2.86 -0.09 -9.37
CA VAL A 67 -2.77 -0.42 -10.80
C VAL A 67 -4.15 -0.55 -11.44
N ARG A 68 -5.14 -1.09 -10.73
CA ARG A 68 -6.51 -1.18 -11.23
C ARG A 68 -7.16 0.19 -11.44
N ALA A 69 -6.75 1.20 -10.66
CA ALA A 69 -7.15 2.60 -10.88
C ALA A 69 -6.36 3.28 -12.01
N GLY A 70 -5.49 2.56 -12.73
CA GLY A 70 -4.67 3.08 -13.81
C GLY A 70 -3.47 3.91 -13.35
N THR A 71 -3.07 3.79 -12.09
CA THR A 71 -1.92 4.51 -11.54
C THR A 71 -0.71 3.59 -11.44
N ASP A 72 0.42 4.04 -11.97
CA ASP A 72 1.70 3.35 -11.82
C ASP A 72 2.16 3.39 -10.35
N VAL A 73 2.52 2.23 -9.78
CA VAL A 73 2.86 2.12 -8.35
C VAL A 73 4.17 2.83 -8.02
N ALA A 74 5.20 2.66 -8.84
CA ALA A 74 6.49 3.29 -8.57
C ALA A 74 6.37 4.82 -8.62
N HIS A 75 5.62 5.33 -9.61
CA HIS A 75 5.28 6.76 -9.68
C HIS A 75 4.53 7.22 -8.44
N ALA A 76 3.50 6.48 -8.01
CA ALA A 76 2.73 6.83 -6.80
C ALA A 76 3.59 6.86 -5.55
N ILE A 77 4.53 5.92 -5.38
CA ILE A 77 5.48 5.88 -4.26
C ILE A 77 6.32 7.17 -4.24
N HIS A 78 6.85 7.59 -5.37
CA HIS A 78 7.64 8.82 -5.48
C HIS A 78 6.82 10.08 -5.18
N GLU A 79 5.61 10.19 -5.74
CA GLU A 79 4.71 11.33 -5.53
C GLU A 79 4.23 11.45 -4.08
N VAL A 80 3.83 10.33 -3.48
CA VAL A 80 3.38 10.29 -2.07
C VAL A 80 4.54 10.60 -1.13
N GLY A 81 5.73 10.09 -1.43
CA GLY A 81 6.96 10.42 -0.73
C GLY A 81 6.86 10.25 0.79
N PRO A 82 7.17 11.29 1.59
CA PRO A 82 7.20 11.21 3.05
C PRO A 82 5.83 10.98 3.71
N ARG A 83 4.76 11.03 2.92
CA ARG A 83 3.40 10.71 3.40
C ARG A 83 2.99 9.26 3.14
N LEU A 84 3.86 8.44 2.60
CA LEU A 84 3.67 6.99 2.54
C LEU A 84 3.97 6.38 3.91
N PHE A 85 2.96 5.89 4.61
CA PHE A 85 3.10 5.36 5.97
C PHE A 85 2.95 3.86 6.05
N ASN A 86 2.22 3.28 5.11
CA ASN A 86 2.01 1.84 5.00
C ASN A 86 1.84 1.45 3.53
N MET A 87 2.08 0.20 3.22
CA MET A 87 1.84 -0.38 1.89
C MET A 87 1.23 -1.76 2.06
N HIS A 88 0.21 -2.05 1.26
CA HIS A 88 -0.33 -3.39 1.11
C HIS A 88 0.20 -4.04 -0.17
N ALA A 89 0.99 -5.11 0.00
CA ALA A 89 1.46 -5.94 -1.09
C ALA A 89 0.34 -6.87 -1.55
N LYS A 90 0.12 -6.90 -2.85
CA LYS A 90 -0.89 -7.70 -3.53
C LYS A 90 -0.38 -8.05 -4.93
N ASP A 91 -0.69 -9.22 -5.45
CA ASP A 91 -0.39 -9.56 -6.84
C ASP A 91 -1.65 -9.95 -7.60
N LEU A 92 -1.65 -9.68 -8.89
CA LEU A 92 -2.81 -9.82 -9.77
C LEU A 92 -2.39 -10.49 -11.07
N THR A 93 -3.27 -11.32 -11.65
CA THR A 93 -3.07 -11.89 -13.00
C THR A 93 -3.40 -10.89 -14.12
N ASN A 94 -4.17 -9.85 -13.80
CA ASN A 94 -4.46 -8.72 -14.70
C ASN A 94 -4.87 -7.48 -13.90
N PHE A 95 -4.79 -6.30 -14.50
CA PHE A 95 -5.07 -5.01 -13.83
C PHE A 95 -6.50 -4.49 -14.01
N THR A 96 -7.41 -5.29 -14.52
CA THR A 96 -8.79 -4.86 -14.81
C THR A 96 -9.84 -5.53 -13.93
N SER A 97 -9.58 -6.75 -13.44
CA SER A 97 -10.52 -7.50 -12.59
C SER A 97 -10.12 -7.43 -11.12
N LYS A 98 -11.10 -7.24 -10.24
CA LYS A 98 -10.89 -7.33 -8.79
C LYS A 98 -10.71 -8.77 -8.30
N GLU A 99 -11.19 -9.75 -9.06
CA GLU A 99 -11.05 -11.18 -8.77
C GLU A 99 -9.72 -11.77 -9.33
N SER A 100 -8.78 -10.93 -9.73
CA SER A 100 -7.52 -11.37 -10.34
C SER A 100 -6.39 -11.61 -9.33
N GLN A 101 -6.66 -11.54 -8.03
CA GLN A 101 -5.64 -11.74 -7.00
C GLN A 101 -5.06 -13.16 -7.03
N VAL A 102 -3.74 -13.22 -6.85
CA VAL A 102 -2.95 -14.44 -6.69
C VAL A 102 -1.90 -14.22 -5.59
N ALA A 103 -1.17 -15.28 -5.23
CA ALA A 103 -0.01 -15.13 -4.35
C ALA A 103 1.04 -14.21 -5.00
N VAL A 104 1.74 -13.42 -4.19
CA VAL A 104 2.78 -12.52 -4.71
C VAL A 104 3.90 -13.34 -5.36
N GLY A 105 4.14 -13.09 -6.63
CA GLY A 105 5.06 -13.83 -7.48
C GLY A 105 4.39 -14.72 -8.52
N GLU A 106 3.10 -14.98 -8.40
CA GLU A 106 2.32 -15.71 -9.39
C GLU A 106 1.63 -14.81 -10.42
N GLY A 107 1.62 -13.51 -10.18
CA GLY A 107 0.97 -12.52 -11.02
C GLY A 107 1.92 -11.72 -11.89
N ILE A 108 1.47 -10.51 -12.25
CA ILE A 108 2.19 -9.62 -13.17
C ILE A 108 2.61 -8.30 -12.51
N MET A 109 2.53 -8.21 -11.17
CA MET A 109 2.96 -7.00 -10.47
C MET A 109 4.48 -6.85 -10.55
N PRO A 110 5.01 -5.66 -10.87
CA PRO A 110 6.44 -5.40 -10.95
C PRO A 110 7.07 -5.27 -9.56
N VAL A 111 7.05 -6.35 -8.77
CA VAL A 111 7.43 -6.36 -7.35
C VAL A 111 8.82 -5.81 -7.11
N ARG A 112 9.79 -6.15 -8.01
CA ARG A 112 11.16 -5.64 -7.93
C ARG A 112 11.21 -4.12 -8.07
N GLU A 113 10.55 -3.58 -9.08
CA GLU A 113 10.51 -2.13 -9.36
C GLU A 113 9.85 -1.36 -8.21
N ILE A 114 8.81 -1.94 -7.62
CA ILE A 114 8.13 -1.40 -6.44
C ILE A 114 9.11 -1.31 -5.25
N PHE A 115 9.87 -2.38 -4.98
CA PHE A 115 10.88 -2.34 -3.91
C PHE A 115 12.01 -1.36 -4.22
N GLU A 116 12.46 -1.24 -5.47
CA GLU A 116 13.43 -0.23 -5.90
C GLU A 116 12.93 1.19 -5.61
N ALA A 117 11.66 1.49 -5.90
CA ALA A 117 11.05 2.78 -5.59
C ALA A 117 10.96 3.05 -4.08
N LEU A 118 10.60 2.05 -3.27
CA LEU A 118 10.59 2.17 -1.80
C LEU A 118 11.99 2.46 -1.24
N ILE A 119 13.01 1.80 -1.77
CA ILE A 119 14.40 2.02 -1.38
C ILE A 119 14.86 3.43 -1.79
N ALA A 120 14.58 3.84 -3.02
CA ALA A 120 14.94 5.15 -3.54
C ALA A 120 14.32 6.30 -2.72
N THR A 121 13.08 6.14 -2.27
CA THR A 121 12.37 7.10 -1.41
C THR A 121 12.75 6.99 0.08
N LYS A 122 13.63 6.04 0.43
CA LYS A 122 14.03 5.76 1.83
C LYS A 122 12.85 5.46 2.73
N TYR A 123 11.87 4.73 2.21
CA TYR A 123 10.68 4.32 2.94
C TYR A 123 11.04 3.60 4.25
N LYS A 124 10.30 3.89 5.33
CA LYS A 124 10.56 3.37 6.69
C LYS A 124 9.33 2.71 7.32
N GLY A 125 8.26 2.58 6.55
CA GLY A 125 7.04 1.91 7.01
C GLY A 125 7.08 0.39 6.81
N PHE A 126 5.91 -0.23 6.91
CA PHE A 126 5.73 -1.66 6.70
C PHE A 126 5.18 -1.93 5.30
N VAL A 127 5.53 -3.10 4.77
CA VAL A 127 4.92 -3.69 3.59
C VAL A 127 4.17 -4.92 4.08
N ASP A 128 2.87 -4.75 4.28
CA ASP A 128 1.97 -5.79 4.76
C ASP A 128 1.38 -6.56 3.58
N LEU A 129 1.23 -7.86 3.72
CA LEU A 129 0.56 -8.67 2.70
C LEU A 129 -0.95 -8.56 2.88
N GLU A 130 -1.66 -8.17 1.83
CA GLU A 130 -3.12 -8.23 1.76
C GLU A 130 -3.56 -9.39 0.87
N TYR A 131 -3.86 -10.52 1.50
CA TYR A 131 -4.22 -11.77 0.84
C TYR A 131 -5.69 -12.10 1.16
N GLU A 132 -6.58 -11.83 0.19
CA GLU A 132 -8.03 -11.89 0.36
C GLU A 132 -8.69 -13.09 -0.34
N ILE A 133 -7.88 -14.05 -0.76
CA ILE A 133 -8.34 -15.28 -1.45
C ILE A 133 -8.04 -16.52 -0.59
N HIS A 134 -8.70 -17.64 -0.92
CA HIS A 134 -8.54 -18.91 -0.21
C HIS A 134 -8.79 -18.80 1.30
N GLY A 135 -9.89 -18.11 1.70
CA GLY A 135 -10.19 -17.81 3.11
C GLY A 135 -10.26 -19.03 4.03
N ASP A 136 -10.55 -20.22 3.49
CA ASP A 136 -10.58 -21.47 4.28
C ASP A 136 -9.16 -21.98 4.63
N ASP A 137 -8.16 -21.73 3.77
CA ASP A 137 -6.75 -22.06 4.00
C ASP A 137 -5.83 -21.06 3.28
N PRO A 138 -5.61 -19.85 3.82
CA PRO A 138 -4.78 -18.85 3.17
C PRO A 138 -3.28 -19.09 3.33
N MET A 139 -2.87 -19.94 4.27
CA MET A 139 -1.47 -20.06 4.68
C MET A 139 -0.51 -20.48 3.55
N PRO A 140 -0.84 -21.40 2.61
CA PRO A 140 0.07 -21.69 1.50
C PRO A 140 0.45 -20.46 0.70
N GLY A 141 -0.54 -19.68 0.23
CA GLY A 141 -0.29 -18.48 -0.56
C GLY A 141 0.37 -17.34 0.24
N VAL A 142 0.09 -17.24 1.54
CA VAL A 142 0.78 -16.29 2.43
C VAL A 142 2.27 -16.63 2.54
N VAL A 143 2.60 -17.90 2.79
CA VAL A 143 4.00 -18.36 2.89
C VAL A 143 4.74 -18.16 1.57
N GLU A 144 4.11 -18.49 0.44
CA GLU A 144 4.66 -18.31 -0.91
C GLU A 144 4.92 -16.83 -1.20
N SER A 145 3.95 -15.95 -0.94
CA SER A 145 4.08 -14.51 -1.13
C SER A 145 5.27 -13.94 -0.37
N PHE A 146 5.42 -14.28 0.91
CA PHE A 146 6.56 -13.82 1.69
C PHE A 146 7.88 -14.44 1.24
N ALA A 147 7.89 -15.71 0.79
CA ALA A 147 9.10 -16.34 0.26
C ALA A 147 9.57 -15.63 -1.02
N TYR A 148 8.65 -15.32 -1.93
CA TYR A 148 8.94 -14.59 -3.15
C TYR A 148 9.48 -13.19 -2.86
N MET A 149 8.80 -12.39 -2.04
CA MET A 149 9.24 -11.04 -1.69
C MET A 149 10.62 -11.03 -1.03
N ARG A 150 10.91 -11.98 -0.13
CA ARG A 150 12.25 -12.14 0.46
C ARG A 150 13.29 -12.51 -0.60
N GLY A 151 12.93 -13.37 -1.56
CA GLY A 151 13.80 -13.74 -2.68
C GLY A 151 14.14 -12.55 -3.56
N VAL A 152 13.16 -11.69 -3.87
CA VAL A 152 13.38 -10.45 -4.63
C VAL A 152 14.34 -9.53 -3.88
N LEU A 153 14.10 -9.28 -2.59
CA LEU A 153 14.98 -8.43 -1.77
C LEU A 153 16.40 -9.00 -1.67
N ALA A 154 16.54 -10.32 -1.49
CA ALA A 154 17.84 -10.97 -1.46
C ALA A 154 18.59 -10.81 -2.81
N GLY A 155 17.88 -10.97 -3.93
CA GLY A 155 18.42 -10.74 -5.28
C GLY A 155 18.83 -9.27 -5.54
N MET A 156 18.27 -8.33 -4.77
CA MET A 156 18.65 -6.90 -4.78
C MET A 156 19.80 -6.57 -3.79
N GLY A 157 20.34 -7.57 -3.09
CA GLY A 157 21.41 -7.38 -2.11
C GLY A 157 20.96 -7.07 -0.68
N TYR A 158 19.65 -7.16 -0.41
CA TYR A 158 19.06 -6.97 0.92
C TYR A 158 18.80 -8.35 1.56
N ALA A 159 19.88 -9.03 1.99
CA ALA A 159 19.74 -10.30 2.68
C ALA A 159 19.07 -10.10 4.06
N HIS A 160 18.14 -10.99 4.39
CA HIS A 160 17.56 -11.05 5.73
C HIS A 160 18.63 -11.60 6.68
N ASN A 161 19.15 -10.76 7.56
CA ASN A 161 19.89 -11.25 8.72
C ASN A 161 18.87 -11.82 9.70
N ALA A 162 18.77 -13.15 9.75
CA ALA A 162 17.93 -13.87 10.68
C ALA A 162 18.40 -13.65 12.13
#